data_e24b727d0ed903fd412343d72725f6e9
#
_entry.id   e24b727d0ed903fd412343d72725f6e9
#
_cell.length_a   1.000
_cell.length_b   1.000
_cell.length_c   1.000
_cell.angle_alpha   90.00
_cell.angle_beta   90.00
_cell.angle_gamma   90.00
#
_symmetry.space_group_name_H-M   'P 1'
#
loop_
_entity.id
_entity.type
_entity.pdbx_description
1 polymer ?
#
loop_
_entity_poly.entity_id
_entity_poly.type
_entity_poly.pdbx_seq_one_letter_code
_entity_poly.pdbx_strand_id
1 'polypeptide(L)'
;MYKQVIVVNKGLKMSPGKLGAMVAHGATAFFCEWFKRNVTTSNESCNDYTISPNARADKELFAQWISGSFTKIVLEVENDAAMKEIIKKAHEHNMVNRQDFFNIVDESTEFLDIPQWAAIAFKPMETEKIDLITGELSLYSEDLPNIKEMLGKQFKDLFLVTEHNATNWEDTDDFWFFLVNDKSEIPMIDNTYRWV
;
A
#
# COMPACT_ATOMS: atom_id res chain seq x y z
N MET A 1 7.37 17.07 7.85
CA MET A 1 7.65 15.92 6.94
C MET A 1 6.41 15.68 6.09
N TYR A 2 6.57 15.37 4.79
CA TYR A 2 5.46 15.05 3.90
C TYR A 2 5.35 13.54 3.70
N LYS A 3 4.12 13.03 3.68
CA LYS A 3 3.81 11.63 3.34
C LYS A 3 2.53 11.52 2.53
N GLN A 4 2.42 10.48 1.73
CA GLN A 4 1.19 10.06 1.08
C GLN A 4 0.57 8.92 1.89
N VAL A 5 -0.73 9.01 2.16
CA VAL A 5 -1.47 7.96 2.85
C VAL A 5 -2.52 7.37 1.92
N ILE A 6 -2.60 6.05 1.91
CA ILE A 6 -3.59 5.27 1.17
C ILE A 6 -4.30 4.36 2.17
N VAL A 7 -5.60 4.56 2.35
CA VAL A 7 -6.44 3.77 3.26
C VAL A 7 -7.16 2.72 2.44
N VAL A 8 -6.96 1.46 2.75
CA VAL A 8 -7.51 0.31 2.01
C VAL A 8 -8.69 -0.30 2.77
N ASN A 9 -9.72 -0.69 2.06
CA ASN A 9 -10.84 -1.46 2.58
C ASN A 9 -10.46 -2.95 2.67
N LYS A 10 -10.03 -3.39 3.86
CA LYS A 10 -9.63 -4.78 4.13
C LYS A 10 -10.80 -5.77 4.00
N GLY A 11 -12.02 -5.29 4.29
CA GLY A 11 -13.23 -6.11 4.19
C GLY A 11 -13.49 -6.70 2.79
N LEU A 12 -12.90 -6.12 1.75
CA LEU A 12 -12.99 -6.65 0.38
C LEU A 12 -12.14 -7.91 0.17
N LYS A 13 -11.20 -8.22 1.07
CA LYS A 13 -10.32 -9.41 0.97
C LYS A 13 -9.68 -9.56 -0.41
N MET A 14 -9.19 -8.46 -0.95
CA MET A 14 -8.57 -8.42 -2.28
C MET A 14 -7.38 -9.37 -2.36
N SER A 15 -7.20 -10.03 -3.51
CA SER A 15 -5.97 -10.76 -3.78
C SER A 15 -4.75 -9.83 -3.77
N PRO A 16 -3.53 -10.33 -3.49
CA PRO A 16 -2.33 -9.48 -3.44
C PRO A 16 -2.11 -8.64 -4.71
N GLY A 17 -2.37 -9.22 -5.88
CA GLY A 17 -2.28 -8.52 -7.16
C GLY A 17 -3.31 -7.40 -7.28
N LYS A 18 -4.55 -7.64 -6.85
CA LYS A 18 -5.64 -6.66 -6.84
C LYS A 18 -5.34 -5.53 -5.86
N LEU A 19 -4.93 -5.87 -4.65
CA LEU A 19 -4.50 -4.89 -3.65
C LEU A 19 -3.39 -3.99 -4.18
N GLY A 20 -2.35 -4.59 -4.78
CA GLY A 20 -1.26 -3.84 -5.41
C GLY A 20 -1.75 -2.88 -6.48
N ALA A 21 -2.68 -3.31 -7.34
CA ALA A 21 -3.28 -2.46 -8.36
C ALA A 21 -4.06 -1.28 -7.74
N MET A 22 -4.89 -1.52 -6.73
CA MET A 22 -5.68 -0.46 -6.07
C MET A 22 -4.78 0.55 -5.33
N VAL A 23 -3.73 0.07 -4.66
CA VAL A 23 -2.72 0.94 -4.03
C VAL A 23 -1.97 1.77 -5.08
N ALA A 24 -1.58 1.18 -6.20
CA ALA A 24 -0.93 1.89 -7.31
C ALA A 24 -1.85 2.97 -7.92
N HIS A 25 -3.13 2.66 -8.13
CA HIS A 25 -4.13 3.64 -8.56
C HIS A 25 -4.21 4.81 -7.57
N GLY A 26 -4.28 4.51 -6.27
CA GLY A 26 -4.27 5.53 -5.22
C GLY A 26 -3.00 6.38 -5.23
N ALA A 27 -1.84 5.73 -5.34
CA ALA A 27 -0.55 6.41 -5.33
C ALA A 27 -0.39 7.41 -6.49
N THR A 28 -0.99 7.13 -7.64
CA THR A 28 -0.87 7.96 -8.86
C THR A 28 -2.05 8.91 -9.06
N ALA A 29 -3.16 8.73 -8.36
CA ALA A 29 -4.41 9.46 -8.61
C ALA A 29 -4.26 10.99 -8.66
N PHE A 30 -3.51 11.57 -7.71
CA PHE A 30 -3.31 13.03 -7.67
C PHE A 30 -2.44 13.54 -8.84
N PHE A 31 -1.46 12.77 -9.30
CA PHE A 31 -0.68 13.09 -10.48
C PHE A 31 -1.55 13.02 -11.74
N CYS A 32 -2.34 11.97 -11.88
CA CYS A 32 -3.25 11.82 -13.01
C CYS A 32 -4.26 12.97 -13.07
N GLU A 33 -4.82 13.38 -11.94
CA GLU A 33 -5.77 14.48 -11.88
C GLU A 33 -5.10 15.82 -12.16
N TRP A 34 -3.88 16.06 -11.63
CA TRP A 34 -3.10 17.23 -11.97
C TRP A 34 -2.78 17.27 -13.47
N PHE A 35 -2.35 16.14 -14.02
CA PHE A 35 -2.04 16.03 -15.45
C PHE A 35 -3.27 16.34 -16.32
N LYS A 36 -4.42 15.71 -16.02
CA LYS A 36 -5.68 15.94 -16.75
C LYS A 36 -6.10 17.42 -16.77
N ARG A 37 -5.85 18.16 -15.68
CA ARG A 37 -6.19 19.58 -15.59
C ARG A 37 -5.21 20.51 -16.31
N ASN A 38 -4.01 20.05 -16.58
CA ASN A 38 -2.93 20.88 -17.11
C ASN A 38 -2.47 20.48 -18.51
N VAL A 39 -3.10 19.47 -19.10
CA VAL A 39 -2.84 19.03 -20.47
C VAL A 39 -3.77 19.72 -21.44
N THR A 40 -3.21 20.18 -22.56
CA THR A 40 -3.94 20.73 -23.68
C THR A 40 -3.58 20.00 -24.97
N THR A 41 -4.54 19.82 -25.87
CA THR A 41 -4.27 19.35 -27.23
C THR A 41 -3.66 20.50 -28.04
N SER A 42 -2.52 20.26 -28.65
CA SER A 42 -1.81 21.29 -29.41
C SER A 42 -2.51 21.62 -30.75
N ASN A 43 -3.19 20.67 -31.39
CA ASN A 43 -4.04 20.82 -32.60
C ASN A 43 -4.84 19.53 -32.80
N GLU A 44 -6.00 19.62 -33.48
CA GLU A 44 -6.83 18.45 -33.84
C GLU A 44 -6.13 17.43 -34.74
N SER A 45 -5.05 17.82 -35.42
CA SER A 45 -4.26 16.97 -36.31
C SER A 45 -2.99 16.40 -35.65
N CYS A 46 -2.73 16.69 -34.39
CA CYS A 46 -1.54 16.26 -33.67
C CYS A 46 -1.92 15.17 -32.68
N ASN A 47 -1.18 14.05 -32.67
CA ASN A 47 -1.37 12.97 -31.69
C ASN A 47 -0.72 13.26 -30.36
N ASP A 48 -0.20 14.49 -30.18
CA ASP A 48 0.55 14.87 -28.97
C ASP A 48 -0.26 15.77 -28.05
N TYR A 49 -0.02 15.61 -26.78
CA TYR A 49 -0.51 16.47 -25.71
C TYR A 49 0.62 17.34 -25.20
N THR A 50 0.34 18.62 -24.93
CA THR A 50 1.29 19.52 -24.30
C THR A 50 0.83 19.89 -22.91
N ILE A 51 1.77 20.01 -21.96
CA ILE A 51 1.49 20.57 -20.65
C ILE A 51 1.33 22.09 -20.80
N SER A 52 0.25 22.62 -20.28
CA SER A 52 -0.03 24.06 -20.32
C SER A 52 1.19 24.85 -19.77
N PRO A 53 1.64 25.90 -20.47
CA PRO A 53 2.71 26.75 -19.98
C PRO A 53 2.36 27.47 -18.66
N ASN A 54 1.07 27.52 -18.32
CA ASN A 54 0.56 28.07 -17.07
C ASN A 54 0.39 27.03 -15.97
N ALA A 55 0.69 25.76 -16.24
CA ALA A 55 0.65 24.70 -15.22
C ALA A 55 1.56 25.07 -14.04
N ARG A 56 1.04 24.83 -12.85
CA ARG A 56 1.79 25.09 -11.61
C ARG A 56 1.79 23.82 -10.77
N ALA A 57 2.96 23.48 -10.24
CA ALA A 57 3.12 22.45 -9.24
C ALA A 57 3.26 23.12 -7.87
N ASP A 58 2.77 22.45 -6.84
CA ASP A 58 2.98 22.87 -5.47
C ASP A 58 4.47 22.77 -5.13
N LYS A 59 5.09 23.88 -4.77
CA LYS A 59 6.53 23.96 -4.50
C LYS A 59 6.93 23.14 -3.27
N GLU A 60 6.14 23.20 -2.22
CA GLU A 60 6.40 22.46 -0.98
C GLU A 60 6.24 20.96 -1.21
N LEU A 61 5.17 20.55 -1.89
CA LEU A 61 4.96 19.16 -2.29
C LEU A 61 6.16 18.62 -3.09
N PHE A 62 6.64 19.43 -4.06
CA PHE A 62 7.79 19.03 -4.87
C PHE A 62 9.06 18.89 -4.02
N ALA A 63 9.41 19.90 -3.24
CA ALA A 63 10.64 19.92 -2.46
C ALA A 63 10.64 18.88 -1.32
N GLN A 64 9.52 18.78 -0.58
CA GLN A 64 9.47 17.98 0.64
C GLN A 64 9.15 16.50 0.36
N TRP A 65 8.44 16.20 -0.71
CA TRP A 65 8.02 14.84 -0.99
C TRP A 65 8.61 14.29 -2.30
N ILE A 66 8.37 14.92 -3.46
CA ILE A 66 8.82 14.38 -4.76
C ILE A 66 10.35 14.26 -4.81
N SER A 67 11.06 15.32 -4.41
CA SER A 67 12.53 15.35 -4.35
C SER A 67 13.08 14.93 -2.97
N GLY A 68 12.21 14.69 -2.02
CA GLY A 68 12.55 14.35 -0.63
C GLY A 68 12.28 12.90 -0.29
N SER A 69 11.44 12.67 0.74
CA SER A 69 11.21 11.33 1.32
C SER A 69 10.48 10.37 0.39
N PHE A 70 9.63 10.86 -0.50
CA PHE A 70 8.74 10.08 -1.35
C PHE A 70 7.92 9.00 -0.60
N THR A 71 7.74 9.21 0.72
CA THR A 71 7.13 8.25 1.64
C THR A 71 5.67 8.00 1.30
N LYS A 72 5.29 6.73 1.26
CA LYS A 72 3.92 6.25 1.12
C LYS A 72 3.60 5.31 2.27
N ILE A 73 2.41 5.44 2.83
CA ILE A 73 1.92 4.60 3.93
C ILE A 73 0.59 4.01 3.51
N VAL A 74 0.45 2.71 3.66
CA VAL A 74 -0.81 2.00 3.42
C VAL A 74 -1.42 1.63 4.76
N LEU A 75 -2.62 2.12 5.00
CA LEU A 75 -3.40 1.88 6.21
C LEU A 75 -4.63 1.03 5.85
N GLU A 76 -5.28 0.45 6.83
CA GLU A 76 -6.47 -0.37 6.65
C GLU A 76 -7.68 0.15 7.42
N VAL A 77 -8.85 -0.16 6.88
CA VAL A 77 -10.13 -0.10 7.57
C VAL A 77 -10.95 -1.35 7.23
N GLU A 78 -11.85 -1.73 8.12
CA GLU A 78 -12.52 -3.04 8.06
C GLU A 78 -13.64 -3.12 7.03
N ASN A 79 -14.24 -1.99 6.62
CA ASN A 79 -15.44 -2.00 5.77
C ASN A 79 -15.79 -0.61 5.21
N ASP A 80 -16.83 -0.58 4.36
CA ASP A 80 -17.34 0.65 3.74
C ASP A 80 -17.83 1.70 4.73
N ALA A 81 -18.35 1.30 5.89
CA ALA A 81 -18.80 2.26 6.89
C ALA A 81 -17.60 3.02 7.46
N ALA A 82 -16.49 2.33 7.75
CA ALA A 82 -15.26 2.97 8.18
C ALA A 82 -14.64 3.84 7.08
N MET A 83 -14.73 3.43 5.81
CA MET A 83 -14.33 4.28 4.67
C MET A 83 -15.12 5.59 4.63
N LYS A 84 -16.44 5.54 4.85
CA LYS A 84 -17.30 6.74 4.91
C LYS A 84 -16.92 7.68 6.04
N GLU A 85 -16.54 7.16 7.20
CA GLU A 85 -16.07 7.98 8.32
C GLU A 85 -14.74 8.69 8.00
N ILE A 86 -13.83 8.05 7.27
CA ILE A 86 -12.61 8.71 6.79
C ILE A 86 -12.93 9.87 5.84
N ILE A 87 -13.85 9.66 4.89
CA ILE A 87 -14.29 10.72 3.98
C ILE A 87 -14.94 11.88 4.75
N LYS A 88 -15.77 11.57 5.73
CA LYS A 88 -16.41 12.57 6.59
C LYS A 88 -15.37 13.38 7.36
N LYS A 89 -14.42 12.73 8.03
CA LYS A 89 -13.27 13.38 8.70
C LYS A 89 -12.50 14.28 7.72
N ALA A 90 -12.23 13.82 6.50
CA ALA A 90 -11.56 14.62 5.49
C ALA A 90 -12.32 15.91 5.15
N HIS A 91 -13.65 15.83 4.98
CA HIS A 91 -14.48 17.01 4.75
C HIS A 91 -14.53 17.96 5.95
N GLU A 92 -14.60 17.44 7.18
CA GLU A 92 -14.54 18.23 8.41
C GLU A 92 -13.23 19.03 8.53
N HIS A 93 -12.15 18.50 7.94
CA HIS A 93 -10.86 19.18 7.82
C HIS A 93 -10.69 19.97 6.51
N ASN A 94 -11.79 20.33 5.85
CA ASN A 94 -11.83 21.12 4.62
C ASN A 94 -11.08 20.51 3.43
N MET A 95 -10.95 19.19 3.39
CA MET A 95 -10.38 18.52 2.25
C MET A 95 -11.42 18.27 1.16
N VAL A 96 -11.01 18.43 -0.09
CA VAL A 96 -11.87 18.36 -1.27
C VAL A 96 -11.57 17.08 -2.06
N ASN A 97 -12.64 16.33 -2.36
CA ASN A 97 -12.53 15.15 -3.21
C ASN A 97 -11.98 15.52 -4.61
N ARG A 98 -11.14 14.68 -5.17
CA ARG A 98 -10.41 14.86 -6.45
C ARG A 98 -9.43 16.05 -6.45
N GLN A 99 -9.13 16.60 -5.29
CA GLN A 99 -8.09 17.63 -5.10
C GLN A 99 -7.13 17.25 -3.98
N ASP A 100 -7.65 16.87 -2.81
CA ASP A 100 -6.88 16.54 -1.63
C ASP A 100 -6.91 15.03 -1.32
N PHE A 101 -8.01 14.37 -1.68
CA PHE A 101 -8.16 12.92 -1.60
C PHE A 101 -8.93 12.37 -2.80
N PHE A 102 -8.81 11.07 -3.03
CA PHE A 102 -9.31 10.36 -4.21
C PHE A 102 -9.93 9.03 -3.78
N ASN A 103 -11.19 8.82 -4.16
CA ASN A 103 -11.87 7.55 -3.97
C ASN A 103 -11.47 6.60 -5.10
N ILE A 104 -10.86 5.49 -4.75
CA ILE A 104 -10.46 4.44 -5.67
C ILE A 104 -11.55 3.37 -5.62
N VAL A 105 -12.25 3.25 -6.73
CA VAL A 105 -13.36 2.32 -6.91
C VAL A 105 -12.87 1.12 -7.71
N ASP A 106 -13.21 -0.07 -7.25
CA ASP A 106 -13.05 -1.28 -8.02
C ASP A 106 -14.28 -1.47 -8.90
N GLU A 107 -14.08 -1.38 -10.20
CA GLU A 107 -15.12 -1.61 -11.22
C GLU A 107 -15.12 -3.05 -11.76
N SER A 108 -14.24 -3.92 -11.23
CA SER A 108 -14.17 -5.30 -11.69
C SER A 108 -15.31 -6.13 -11.12
N THR A 109 -15.76 -7.10 -11.92
CA THR A 109 -16.81 -8.07 -11.56
C THR A 109 -16.37 -9.11 -10.51
N GLU A 110 -15.14 -9.00 -9.97
CA GLU A 110 -14.59 -9.97 -9.03
C GLU A 110 -15.37 -10.03 -7.70
N PHE A 111 -16.02 -8.94 -7.31
CA PHE A 111 -16.70 -8.85 -6.02
C PHE A 111 -18.22 -8.71 -6.08
N LEU A 112 -18.81 -8.29 -7.13
CA LEU A 112 -20.25 -8.15 -7.38
C LEU A 112 -20.40 -7.17 -8.55
N ASP A 113 -21.54 -7.18 -9.23
CA ASP A 113 -21.86 -6.21 -10.31
C ASP A 113 -22.02 -4.75 -9.80
N ILE A 114 -21.54 -4.45 -8.60
CA ILE A 114 -21.65 -3.13 -7.96
C ILE A 114 -20.25 -2.63 -7.66
N PRO A 115 -19.89 -1.41 -8.13
CA PRO A 115 -18.61 -0.79 -7.81
C PRO A 115 -18.37 -0.71 -6.29
N GLN A 116 -17.21 -1.17 -5.82
CA GLN A 116 -16.84 -1.18 -4.42
C GLN A 116 -15.76 -0.16 -4.12
N TRP A 117 -15.82 0.49 -2.99
CA TRP A 117 -14.76 1.39 -2.55
C TRP A 117 -13.56 0.58 -2.05
N ALA A 118 -12.55 0.47 -2.89
CA ALA A 118 -11.35 -0.31 -2.62
C ALA A 118 -10.33 0.44 -1.77
N ALA A 119 -10.16 1.75 -2.02
CA ALA A 119 -9.24 2.57 -1.25
C ALA A 119 -9.64 4.06 -1.28
N ILE A 120 -9.11 4.82 -0.32
CA ILE A 120 -9.07 6.28 -0.33
C ILE A 120 -7.60 6.68 -0.33
N ALA A 121 -7.18 7.46 -1.31
CA ALA A 121 -5.82 7.95 -1.39
C ALA A 121 -5.77 9.45 -1.15
N PHE A 122 -4.94 9.89 -0.23
CA PHE A 122 -4.68 11.30 -0.01
C PHE A 122 -3.52 11.75 -0.88
N LYS A 123 -3.53 12.99 -1.36
CA LYS A 123 -2.33 13.58 -1.95
C LYS A 123 -1.25 13.67 -0.88
N PRO A 124 0.03 13.67 -1.24
CA PRO A 124 1.08 13.88 -0.26
C PRO A 124 0.91 15.24 0.43
N MET A 125 0.98 15.23 1.76
CA MET A 125 0.84 16.44 2.58
C MET A 125 1.62 16.30 3.89
N GLU A 126 1.66 17.36 4.68
CA GLU A 126 2.29 17.39 6.00
C GLU A 126 1.74 16.29 6.90
N THR A 127 2.67 15.60 7.59
CA THR A 127 2.34 14.51 8.52
C THR A 127 1.29 14.93 9.54
N GLU A 128 1.47 16.09 10.15
CA GLU A 128 0.58 16.61 11.19
C GLU A 128 -0.84 16.84 10.67
N LYS A 129 -0.98 17.24 9.41
CA LYS A 129 -2.26 17.47 8.76
C LYS A 129 -3.00 16.18 8.44
N ILE A 130 -2.31 15.18 7.88
CA ILE A 130 -2.95 13.93 7.50
C ILE A 130 -3.25 13.05 8.71
N ASP A 131 -2.44 13.14 9.76
CA ASP A 131 -2.63 12.35 10.99
C ASP A 131 -3.89 12.76 11.79
N LEU A 132 -4.41 13.96 11.58
CA LEU A 132 -5.73 14.34 12.13
C LEU A 132 -6.87 13.45 11.63
N ILE A 133 -6.68 12.83 10.45
CA ILE A 133 -7.69 11.98 9.81
C ILE A 133 -7.33 10.50 9.94
N THR A 134 -6.06 10.18 9.80
CA THR A 134 -5.60 8.79 9.61
C THR A 134 -4.68 8.30 10.74
N GLY A 135 -4.33 9.14 11.71
CA GLY A 135 -3.34 8.81 12.74
C GLY A 135 -3.73 7.68 13.69
N GLU A 136 -5.04 7.38 13.79
CA GLU A 136 -5.57 6.27 14.61
C GLU A 136 -5.67 4.94 13.85
N LEU A 137 -5.43 4.94 12.53
CA LEU A 137 -5.56 3.74 11.71
C LEU A 137 -4.31 2.85 11.81
N SER A 138 -4.53 1.56 11.72
CA SER A 138 -3.46 0.56 11.66
C SER A 138 -2.79 0.52 10.29
N LEU A 139 -1.51 0.17 10.27
CA LEU A 139 -0.84 -0.20 9.03
C LEU A 139 -1.55 -1.40 8.41
N TYR A 140 -1.69 -1.38 7.09
CA TYR A 140 -2.22 -2.55 6.40
C TYR A 140 -1.36 -3.76 6.72
N SER A 141 -2.00 -4.79 7.24
CA SER A 141 -1.39 -6.09 7.47
C SER A 141 -2.24 -7.15 6.77
N GLU A 142 -1.63 -8.01 6.01
CA GLU A 142 -2.31 -9.25 5.66
C GLU A 142 -2.56 -10.01 6.96
N ASP A 143 -3.80 -10.49 7.16
CA ASP A 143 -4.04 -11.56 8.10
C ASP A 143 -3.37 -12.80 7.50
N LEU A 144 -2.05 -12.84 7.60
CA LEU A 144 -1.35 -14.10 7.38
C LEU A 144 -1.99 -15.06 8.35
N PRO A 145 -2.72 -16.07 7.85
CA PRO A 145 -3.26 -17.08 8.73
C PRO A 145 -2.09 -17.50 9.59
N ASN A 146 -2.30 -17.48 10.91
CA ASN A 146 -1.26 -17.88 11.85
C ASN A 146 -0.72 -19.22 11.37
N ILE A 147 0.47 -19.21 10.79
CA ILE A 147 1.07 -20.42 10.19
C ILE A 147 1.06 -21.54 11.22
N LYS A 148 1.23 -21.20 12.50
CA LYS A 148 1.02 -22.14 13.62
C LYS A 148 -0.42 -22.67 13.71
N GLU A 149 -1.43 -21.87 13.37
CA GLU A 149 -2.83 -22.28 13.45
C GLU A 149 -3.25 -23.08 12.21
N MET A 150 -2.77 -22.71 11.02
CA MET A 150 -2.98 -23.50 9.80
C MET A 150 -2.21 -24.82 9.82
N LEU A 151 -1.00 -24.84 10.34
CA LEU A 151 -0.09 -25.98 10.33
C LEU A 151 -0.10 -26.73 11.68
N GLY A 152 -0.59 -26.11 12.75
CA GLY A 152 -0.57 -26.63 14.12
C GLY A 152 -1.39 -27.88 14.39
N LYS A 153 -2.16 -28.34 13.38
CA LYS A 153 -2.81 -29.66 13.42
C LYS A 153 -1.98 -30.78 12.80
N GLN A 154 -0.93 -30.44 12.05
CA GLN A 154 -0.08 -31.41 11.35
C GLN A 154 1.37 -31.43 11.82
N PHE A 155 1.89 -30.33 12.41
CA PHE A 155 3.29 -30.23 12.79
C PHE A 155 3.42 -29.66 14.21
N LYS A 156 4.29 -30.27 15.01
CA LYS A 156 4.50 -29.87 16.39
C LYS A 156 5.24 -28.54 16.53
N ASP A 157 6.19 -28.31 15.65
CA ASP A 157 7.07 -27.15 15.70
C ASP A 157 7.40 -26.66 14.28
N LEU A 158 7.58 -25.33 14.16
CA LEU A 158 8.08 -24.69 12.96
C LEU A 158 9.53 -24.28 13.19
N PHE A 159 10.42 -24.77 12.36
CA PHE A 159 11.83 -24.41 12.43
C PHE A 159 12.22 -23.60 11.20
N LEU A 160 12.78 -22.43 11.43
CA LEU A 160 13.43 -21.62 10.41
C LEU A 160 14.89 -22.05 10.34
N VAL A 161 15.30 -22.54 9.18
CA VAL A 161 16.70 -22.83 8.89
C VAL A 161 17.21 -21.80 7.91
N THR A 162 18.20 -21.03 8.32
CA THR A 162 18.89 -20.09 7.43
C THR A 162 20.23 -20.68 7.07
N GLU A 163 20.52 -20.83 5.79
CA GLU A 163 21.86 -21.18 5.32
C GLU A 163 22.76 -19.96 5.48
N HIS A 164 23.66 -20.01 6.43
CA HIS A 164 24.53 -18.90 6.77
C HIS A 164 25.96 -19.22 6.38
N ASN A 165 26.33 -18.86 5.15
CA ASN A 165 27.74 -18.81 4.73
C ASN A 165 28.20 -17.37 4.47
N ALA A 166 27.42 -16.37 4.85
CA ALA A 166 27.76 -14.98 4.59
C ALA A 166 28.29 -14.29 5.85
N THR A 167 29.44 -13.73 5.76
CA THR A 167 30.01 -12.79 6.74
C THR A 167 29.28 -11.45 6.71
N ASN A 168 28.37 -11.22 5.76
CA ASN A 168 27.55 -10.03 5.62
C ASN A 168 26.08 -10.39 5.40
N TRP A 169 25.19 -9.73 6.12
CA TRP A 169 23.73 -9.92 6.10
C TRP A 169 23.05 -9.51 4.78
N GLU A 170 23.80 -8.92 3.85
CA GLU A 170 23.28 -8.37 2.60
C GLU A 170 23.20 -9.38 1.44
N ASP A 171 23.79 -10.58 1.60
CA ASP A 171 23.97 -11.53 0.50
C ASP A 171 23.16 -12.84 0.64
N THR A 172 22.15 -12.91 1.52
CA THR A 172 21.38 -14.14 1.71
C THR A 172 20.01 -14.06 1.05
N ASP A 173 19.93 -14.54 -0.19
CA ASP A 173 18.65 -14.65 -0.93
C ASP A 173 17.87 -15.94 -0.63
N ASP A 174 18.37 -16.90 0.13
CA ASP A 174 17.75 -18.20 0.35
C ASP A 174 17.42 -18.46 1.83
N PHE A 175 16.11 -18.39 2.14
CA PHE A 175 15.55 -18.85 3.42
C PHE A 175 14.78 -20.16 3.20
N TRP A 176 15.12 -21.20 3.96
CA TRP A 176 14.40 -22.47 3.95
C TRP A 176 13.58 -22.63 5.21
N PHE A 177 12.31 -22.92 5.06
CA PHE A 177 11.41 -23.24 6.17
C PHE A 177 11.17 -24.74 6.19
N PHE A 178 11.46 -25.40 7.31
CA PHE A 178 11.13 -26.79 7.52
C PHE A 178 10.02 -26.92 8.53
N LEU A 179 9.02 -27.69 8.15
CA LEU A 179 7.92 -28.09 9.02
C LEU A 179 8.18 -29.52 9.45
N VAL A 180 8.46 -29.72 10.73
CA VAL A 180 8.84 -31.03 11.27
C VAL A 180 8.10 -31.32 12.57
N ASN A 181 7.87 -32.61 12.82
CA ASN A 181 7.31 -33.07 14.09
C ASN A 181 8.35 -33.24 15.19
N ASP A 182 9.61 -33.39 14.81
CA ASP A 182 10.74 -33.55 15.70
C ASP A 182 11.99 -32.87 15.09
N LYS A 183 12.85 -32.33 15.95
CA LYS A 183 14.12 -31.70 15.56
C LYS A 183 15.05 -32.62 14.79
N SER A 184 14.95 -33.92 15.04
CA SER A 184 15.75 -34.93 14.35
C SER A 184 15.41 -35.11 12.87
N GLU A 185 14.24 -34.60 12.43
CA GLU A 185 13.81 -34.66 11.03
C GLU A 185 14.44 -33.56 10.18
N ILE A 186 15.12 -32.57 10.81
CA ILE A 186 15.81 -31.51 10.08
C ILE A 186 17.10 -32.08 9.48
N PRO A 187 17.28 -32.04 8.15
CA PRO A 187 18.51 -32.48 7.54
C PRO A 187 19.70 -31.71 8.13
N MET A 188 20.72 -32.39 8.59
CA MET A 188 21.99 -31.77 9.02
C MET A 188 22.69 -31.18 7.81
N ILE A 189 22.42 -29.93 7.53
CA ILE A 189 23.17 -29.12 6.58
C ILE A 189 24.16 -28.31 7.41
N ASP A 190 25.37 -28.76 7.46
CA ASP A 190 26.56 -28.11 8.04
C ASP A 190 26.31 -27.11 9.20
N ASN A 191 26.66 -27.45 10.40
CA ASN A 191 26.82 -26.78 11.71
C ASN A 191 26.36 -25.32 11.95
N THR A 192 25.48 -24.75 11.14
CA THR A 192 25.09 -23.32 11.19
C THR A 192 23.60 -23.10 11.39
N TYR A 193 22.98 -23.71 12.40
CA TYR A 193 21.58 -23.46 12.74
C TYR A 193 21.45 -22.37 13.78
N ARG A 194 20.65 -21.34 13.55
CA ARG A 194 20.09 -20.48 14.59
C ARG A 194 18.60 -20.71 14.72
N TRP A 195 18.17 -20.97 15.94
CA TRP A 195 16.77 -21.10 16.33
C TRP A 195 16.17 -19.70 16.52
N VAL A 196 14.95 -19.47 16.02
CA VAL A 196 14.12 -18.30 16.32
C VAL A 196 13.02 -18.72 17.29
#